data_3868c470122301e646b42a5da05cb5e5
#
_entry.id   3868c470122301e646b42a5da05cb5e5
#
_cell.length_a   1.000
_cell.length_b   1.000
_cell.length_c   1.000
_cell.angle_alpha   90.00
_cell.angle_beta   90.00
_cell.angle_gamma   90.00
#
_symmetry.space_group_name_H-M   'P 1'
#
loop_
_entity.id
_entity.type
_entity.pdbx_description
1 polymer ?
#
loop_
_entity_poly.entity_id
_entity_poly.type
_entity_poly.pdbx_seq_one_letter_code
_entity_poly.pdbx_strand_id
1 'polypeptide(L)'
;MKEKKPGGTRPEMGTPEYEEWRKEVLKRRRKRQLKERRKRLAIITAAMIVAVGASVGVGALKGRSEKASKEKMVSSDKQKEQTVSGEKALEAGTKNTETASKDTLAEAELLASQYNYDKAIDLLKKAPSYDSDKKMQAAAKKYEDIKATCTAWPLEKVTHVFYHILIKDPSKAFDGDYKEADYNQVMTTIDEFNKITQTMYDKGYVMVSIKDMAKADDNGNITEGEILLPPGKTPFVLSQDDVCYYHYMDGDGYATKLIVDDKGKIRNEYVEDDGSVSVGDYDMVPLIDRFVEKHPDFSYRGAKGILALTGYNGILGYRTDESYETRPADLDENKVQWLDAHPDFSLEKERAAAKKVADAMKAEGWEFASHTWGHQNVGQVTLEKLQADTERFKKNVDPLIGGTDVIIFAFGTDITNDQEYSGDKFEYLKGQGYNLSLIHI
;
A
#
# COMPACT_ATOMS: atom_id res chain seq x y z
N MET A 1 6.69 34.91 32.42
CA MET A 1 7.29 35.58 31.26
C MET A 1 6.72 34.97 30.00
N LYS A 2 5.91 35.71 29.26
CA LYS A 2 5.35 35.26 27.97
C LYS A 2 6.45 35.34 26.92
N GLU A 3 6.87 34.18 26.34
CA GLU A 3 7.84 34.17 25.26
C GLU A 3 7.26 34.91 24.03
N LYS A 4 8.00 35.96 23.61
CA LYS A 4 7.68 36.69 22.37
C LYS A 4 7.77 35.72 21.18
N LYS A 5 6.72 35.61 20.41
CA LYS A 5 6.78 35.00 19.06
C LYS A 5 7.72 35.87 18.20
N PRO A 6 8.64 35.28 17.42
CA PRO A 6 9.39 36.05 16.46
C PRO A 6 8.45 36.44 15.31
N GLY A 7 8.08 37.73 15.28
CA GLY A 7 7.42 38.35 14.14
C GLY A 7 8.47 38.72 13.10
N GLY A 8 8.81 37.79 12.21
CA GLY A 8 9.63 38.05 11.04
C GLY A 8 9.22 37.09 9.94
N THR A 9 9.09 37.57 8.71
CA THR A 9 8.93 36.72 7.51
C THR A 9 10.13 35.78 7.40
N ARG A 10 9.85 34.56 6.95
CA ARG A 10 10.87 33.53 6.67
C ARG A 10 11.88 34.11 5.67
N PRO A 11 13.20 34.10 5.96
CA PRO A 11 14.22 34.53 5.01
C PRO A 11 14.21 33.65 3.74
N GLU A 12 14.74 34.19 2.65
CA GLU A 12 14.80 33.52 1.36
C GLU A 12 15.77 32.32 1.42
N MET A 13 15.35 31.16 0.89
CA MET A 13 16.11 29.92 0.87
C MET A 13 17.46 30.10 0.16
N GLY A 14 18.53 29.55 0.79
CA GLY A 14 19.91 29.68 0.27
C GLY A 14 20.67 30.87 0.75
N THR A 15 20.08 31.75 1.59
CA THR A 15 20.79 32.88 2.20
C THR A 15 21.40 32.49 3.56
N PRO A 16 22.50 33.16 4.01
CA PRO A 16 23.06 32.93 5.34
C PRO A 16 22.04 33.18 6.48
N GLU A 17 21.14 34.14 6.29
CA GLU A 17 20.06 34.47 7.23
C GLU A 17 19.05 33.36 7.33
N TYR A 18 18.78 32.62 6.23
CA TYR A 18 17.92 31.43 6.22
C TYR A 18 18.55 30.29 7.05
N GLU A 19 19.85 30.06 6.92
CA GLU A 19 20.53 29.02 7.69
C GLU A 19 20.58 29.34 9.20
N GLU A 20 20.78 30.61 9.59
CA GLU A 20 20.68 31.01 10.99
C GLU A 20 19.25 30.88 11.53
N TRP A 21 18.27 31.35 10.79
CA TRP A 21 16.85 31.19 11.14
C TRP A 21 16.46 29.69 11.30
N ARG A 22 16.90 28.84 10.38
CA ARG A 22 16.71 27.39 10.40
C ARG A 22 17.32 26.78 11.67
N LYS A 23 18.56 27.08 11.99
CA LYS A 23 19.21 26.59 13.22
C LYS A 23 18.47 27.02 14.50
N GLU A 24 17.98 28.25 14.54
CA GLU A 24 17.22 28.75 15.70
C GLU A 24 15.83 28.10 15.82
N VAL A 25 15.14 27.82 14.70
CA VAL A 25 13.87 27.10 14.66
C VAL A 25 14.07 25.66 15.15
N LEU A 26 15.09 24.96 14.66
CA LEU A 26 15.42 23.59 15.07
C LEU A 26 15.75 23.51 16.58
N LYS A 27 16.55 24.46 17.08
CA LYS A 27 16.87 24.54 18.51
C LYS A 27 15.63 24.74 19.40
N ARG A 28 14.67 25.54 18.96
CA ARG A 28 13.41 25.77 19.68
C ARG A 28 12.50 24.54 19.62
N ARG A 29 12.42 23.84 18.47
CA ARG A 29 11.68 22.60 18.32
C ARG A 29 12.25 21.51 19.23
N ARG A 30 13.57 21.30 19.24
CA ARG A 30 14.26 20.35 20.12
C ARG A 30 13.98 20.61 21.61
N LYS A 31 13.95 21.87 22.05
CA LYS A 31 13.58 22.21 23.44
C LYS A 31 12.13 21.85 23.76
N ARG A 32 11.21 22.05 22.82
CA ARG A 32 9.78 21.66 23.01
C ARG A 32 9.63 20.16 23.11
N GLN A 33 10.27 19.40 22.22
CA GLN A 33 10.23 17.94 22.23
C GLN A 33 10.81 17.34 23.52
N LEU A 34 11.96 17.83 23.99
CA LEU A 34 12.54 17.41 25.27
C LEU A 34 11.59 17.69 26.43
N LYS A 35 10.85 18.79 26.41
CA LYS A 35 9.84 19.11 27.42
C LYS A 35 8.65 18.15 27.36
N GLU A 36 8.16 17.82 26.18
CA GLU A 36 7.06 16.86 26.01
C GLU A 36 7.49 15.42 26.33
N ARG A 37 8.71 15.00 25.94
CA ARG A 37 9.30 13.70 26.36
C ARG A 37 9.37 13.59 27.89
N ARG A 38 9.85 14.64 28.57
CA ARG A 38 9.87 14.66 30.06
C ARG A 38 8.49 14.56 30.68
N LYS A 39 7.47 15.20 30.09
CA LYS A 39 6.09 15.07 30.55
C LYS A 39 5.54 13.65 30.31
N ARG A 40 5.79 13.05 29.14
CA ARG A 40 5.38 11.66 28.83
C ARG A 40 6.06 10.66 29.75
N LEU A 41 7.37 10.79 29.98
CA LEU A 41 8.09 9.96 30.96
C LEU A 41 7.49 10.08 32.36
N ALA A 42 7.18 11.28 32.83
CA ALA A 42 6.57 11.51 34.12
C ALA A 42 5.19 10.85 34.22
N ILE A 43 4.38 10.88 33.16
CA ILE A 43 3.07 10.21 33.10
C ILE A 43 3.24 8.68 33.13
N ILE A 44 4.20 8.14 32.35
CA ILE A 44 4.49 6.69 32.33
C ILE A 44 5.00 6.22 33.69
N THR A 45 5.90 6.98 34.33
CA THR A 45 6.41 6.67 35.66
C THR A 45 5.29 6.71 36.72
N ALA A 46 4.39 7.69 36.64
CA ALA A 46 3.22 7.76 37.51
C ALA A 46 2.26 6.59 37.29
N ALA A 47 2.02 6.20 36.03
CA ALA A 47 1.20 5.04 35.69
C ALA A 47 1.82 3.71 36.17
N MET A 48 3.14 3.55 36.08
CA MET A 48 3.83 2.37 36.60
C MET A 48 3.77 2.30 38.13
N ILE A 49 3.88 3.42 38.83
CA ILE A 49 3.74 3.46 40.29
C ILE A 49 2.32 3.04 40.71
N VAL A 50 1.30 3.47 39.97
CA VAL A 50 -0.10 3.07 40.21
C VAL A 50 -0.30 1.57 39.92
N ALA A 51 0.30 1.05 38.82
CA ALA A 51 0.21 -0.37 38.46
C ALA A 51 0.91 -1.29 39.47
N VAL A 52 2.08 -0.87 40.01
CA VAL A 52 2.79 -1.62 41.07
C VAL A 52 2.03 -1.56 42.39
N GLY A 53 1.39 -0.43 42.71
CA GLY A 53 0.52 -0.31 43.91
C GLY A 53 -0.73 -1.19 43.82
N ALA A 54 -1.29 -1.40 42.64
CA ALA A 54 -2.45 -2.29 42.43
C ALA A 54 -2.09 -3.78 42.42
N SER A 55 -0.87 -4.16 42.04
CA SER A 55 -0.43 -5.57 42.00
C SER A 55 -0.06 -6.14 43.37
N VAL A 56 0.21 -5.31 44.38
CA VAL A 56 0.48 -5.75 45.76
C VAL A 56 -0.82 -6.06 46.55
N GLY A 57 -1.98 -5.60 46.03
CA GLY A 57 -3.30 -5.79 46.69
C GLY A 57 -4.09 -7.04 46.27
N VAL A 58 -3.67 -7.78 45.25
CA VAL A 58 -4.43 -8.93 44.70
C VAL A 58 -3.72 -10.29 44.85
N GLY A 59 -2.60 -10.34 45.57
CA GLY A 59 -1.77 -11.52 45.75
C GLY A 59 -2.23 -12.50 46.85
N ALA A 60 -3.46 -12.41 47.36
CA ALA A 60 -3.93 -13.27 48.46
C ALA A 60 -5.33 -13.84 48.21
N LEU A 61 -5.54 -14.62 47.18
CA LEU A 61 -6.67 -15.58 47.09
C LEU A 61 -6.67 -16.26 45.69
N LYS A 62 -6.05 -17.44 45.59
CA LYS A 62 -6.53 -18.67 44.95
C LYS A 62 -5.40 -19.62 44.63
N GLY A 63 -5.13 -20.49 45.59
CA GLY A 63 -4.52 -21.77 45.30
C GLY A 63 -5.61 -22.85 45.21
N ARG A 64 -5.32 -23.85 44.43
CA ARG A 64 -6.01 -25.16 44.20
C ARG A 64 -6.85 -25.18 42.91
N SER A 65 -6.54 -26.04 41.96
CA SER A 65 -6.39 -27.49 41.97
C SER A 65 -5.82 -27.99 40.64
N GLU A 66 -4.78 -28.82 40.71
CA GLU A 66 -4.29 -29.71 39.66
C GLU A 66 -5.17 -30.95 39.52
N LYS A 67 -5.20 -31.53 38.28
CA LYS A 67 -4.79 -32.92 37.92
C LYS A 67 -5.32 -33.23 36.52
N ALA A 68 -4.49 -33.32 35.55
CA ALA A 68 -3.80 -34.50 35.01
C ALA A 68 -4.70 -35.66 34.55
N SER A 69 -4.64 -35.98 33.26
CA SER A 69 -4.55 -37.36 32.79
C SER A 69 -3.94 -37.44 31.38
N LYS A 70 -2.85 -38.15 31.31
CA LYS A 70 -2.15 -38.69 30.15
C LYS A 70 -2.71 -40.08 29.78
N GLU A 71 -2.29 -40.50 28.60
CA GLU A 71 -2.16 -41.87 28.07
C GLU A 71 -3.36 -42.43 27.29
N LYS A 72 -3.25 -43.13 26.17
CA LYS A 72 -2.17 -43.98 25.61
C LYS A 72 -2.44 -44.27 24.12
N MET A 73 -1.35 -44.37 23.36
CA MET A 73 -1.28 -45.10 22.07
C MET A 73 -1.40 -46.61 22.32
N VAL A 74 -2.00 -47.33 21.41
CA VAL A 74 -1.51 -48.65 20.93
C VAL A 74 -2.07 -48.98 19.55
N SER A 75 -1.18 -49.43 18.68
CA SER A 75 -1.35 -49.99 17.35
C SER A 75 -1.90 -51.41 17.36
N SER A 76 -2.53 -51.88 16.31
CA SER A 76 -2.12 -53.13 15.63
C SER A 76 -2.93 -53.44 14.36
N ASP A 77 -2.14 -53.98 13.42
CA ASP A 77 -2.45 -54.53 12.10
C ASP A 77 -3.52 -55.67 12.03
N LYS A 78 -4.17 -55.77 10.90
CA LYS A 78 -4.16 -56.79 9.85
C LYS A 78 -5.46 -56.97 9.07
N GLN A 79 -5.31 -56.77 7.78
CA GLN A 79 -5.89 -57.49 6.62
C GLN A 79 -7.31 -58.10 6.72
N LYS A 80 -8.15 -57.70 5.79
CA LYS A 80 -8.82 -58.55 4.84
C LYS A 80 -9.25 -57.80 3.57
N GLU A 81 -8.70 -58.24 2.44
CA GLU A 81 -9.20 -57.93 1.10
C GLU A 81 -10.52 -58.65 0.85
N GLN A 82 -11.41 -58.00 0.15
CA GLN A 82 -12.09 -58.35 -1.11
C GLN A 82 -13.51 -57.79 -1.18
N THR A 83 -13.75 -57.27 -2.38
CA THR A 83 -15.06 -56.99 -3.00
C THR A 83 -15.85 -55.81 -2.46
N VAL A 84 -15.68 -54.65 -3.11
CA VAL A 84 -16.75 -53.78 -3.60
C VAL A 84 -16.19 -52.84 -4.67
N SER A 85 -16.32 -53.15 -5.94
CA SER A 85 -15.88 -52.31 -7.06
C SER A 85 -16.98 -51.41 -7.67
N GLY A 86 -18.13 -51.31 -7.03
CA GLY A 86 -19.25 -50.48 -7.52
C GLY A 86 -19.54 -49.21 -6.70
N GLU A 87 -19.36 -49.26 -5.37
CA GLU A 87 -19.67 -48.13 -4.48
C GLU A 87 -18.55 -47.08 -4.42
N LYS A 88 -17.28 -47.46 -4.61
CA LYS A 88 -16.17 -46.52 -4.61
C LYS A 88 -16.15 -45.51 -5.76
N ALA A 89 -16.70 -45.84 -6.89
CA ALA A 89 -16.81 -44.91 -8.04
C ALA A 89 -17.93 -43.88 -7.85
N LEU A 90 -19.05 -44.25 -7.19
CA LEU A 90 -20.10 -43.29 -6.84
C LEU A 90 -19.69 -42.35 -5.69
N GLU A 91 -19.01 -42.86 -4.65
CA GLU A 91 -18.51 -42.04 -3.53
C GLU A 91 -17.39 -41.09 -3.96
N ALA A 92 -16.52 -41.49 -4.88
CA ALA A 92 -15.47 -40.62 -5.42
C ALA A 92 -16.09 -39.54 -6.35
N GLY A 93 -17.12 -39.86 -7.12
CA GLY A 93 -17.86 -38.88 -7.94
C GLY A 93 -18.63 -37.87 -7.11
N THR A 94 -19.33 -38.32 -6.06
CA THR A 94 -20.06 -37.43 -5.13
C THR A 94 -19.14 -36.55 -4.30
N LYS A 95 -18.01 -37.07 -3.79
CA LYS A 95 -17.02 -36.25 -3.07
C LYS A 95 -16.37 -35.19 -3.96
N ASN A 96 -16.07 -35.53 -5.22
CA ASN A 96 -15.54 -34.56 -6.18
C ASN A 96 -16.55 -33.44 -6.51
N THR A 97 -17.82 -33.80 -6.65
CA THR A 97 -18.89 -32.82 -6.93
C THR A 97 -19.20 -31.94 -5.72
N GLU A 98 -19.20 -32.49 -4.50
CA GLU A 98 -19.38 -31.73 -3.27
C GLU A 98 -18.20 -30.76 -3.02
N THR A 99 -16.97 -31.15 -3.32
CA THR A 99 -15.78 -30.27 -3.18
C THR A 99 -15.85 -29.15 -4.21
N ALA A 100 -16.14 -29.46 -5.47
CA ALA A 100 -16.32 -28.45 -6.53
C ALA A 100 -17.45 -27.44 -6.21
N SER A 101 -18.56 -27.92 -5.64
CA SER A 101 -19.67 -27.04 -5.19
C SER A 101 -19.24 -26.10 -4.05
N LYS A 102 -18.46 -26.61 -3.09
CA LYS A 102 -17.96 -25.77 -1.99
C LYS A 102 -16.98 -24.72 -2.45
N ASP A 103 -16.08 -25.07 -3.36
CA ASP A 103 -15.09 -24.14 -3.92
C ASP A 103 -15.80 -23.04 -4.73
N THR A 104 -16.78 -23.38 -5.54
CA THR A 104 -17.61 -22.42 -6.29
C THR A 104 -18.38 -21.47 -5.36
N LEU A 105 -18.97 -22.01 -4.27
CA LEU A 105 -19.66 -21.18 -3.28
C LEU A 105 -18.70 -20.20 -2.58
N ALA A 106 -17.51 -20.66 -2.19
CA ALA A 106 -16.51 -19.83 -1.52
C ALA A 106 -15.99 -18.71 -2.46
N GLU A 107 -15.76 -19.03 -3.73
CA GLU A 107 -15.37 -18.03 -4.73
C GLU A 107 -16.49 -17.00 -4.98
N ALA A 108 -17.74 -17.46 -5.10
CA ALA A 108 -18.88 -16.56 -5.26
C ALA A 108 -19.08 -15.67 -4.01
N GLU A 109 -18.83 -16.19 -2.81
CA GLU A 109 -18.91 -15.41 -1.57
C GLU A 109 -17.81 -14.34 -1.52
N LEU A 110 -16.59 -14.66 -1.95
CA LEU A 110 -15.50 -13.69 -2.07
C LEU A 110 -15.87 -12.58 -3.07
N LEU A 111 -16.32 -12.94 -4.26
CA LEU A 111 -16.77 -11.98 -5.28
C LEU A 111 -17.89 -11.06 -4.76
N ALA A 112 -18.89 -11.64 -4.09
CA ALA A 112 -20.00 -10.87 -3.53
C ALA A 112 -19.57 -9.97 -2.36
N SER A 113 -18.64 -10.43 -1.51
CA SER A 113 -18.08 -9.61 -0.44
C SER A 113 -17.33 -8.40 -1.00
N GLN A 114 -16.74 -8.52 -2.18
CA GLN A 114 -16.09 -7.44 -2.93
C GLN A 114 -17.05 -6.68 -3.85
N TYR A 115 -18.36 -6.73 -3.62
CA TYR A 115 -19.39 -6.02 -4.39
C TYR A 115 -19.51 -6.46 -5.87
N ASN A 116 -18.89 -7.56 -6.26
CA ASN A 116 -18.93 -8.08 -7.63
C ASN A 116 -20.11 -9.06 -7.79
N TYR A 117 -21.32 -8.56 -7.48
CA TYR A 117 -22.52 -9.38 -7.42
C TYR A 117 -22.84 -10.08 -8.75
N ASP A 118 -22.66 -9.39 -9.88
CA ASP A 118 -22.94 -9.97 -11.20
C ASP A 118 -22.06 -11.20 -11.46
N LYS A 119 -20.75 -11.07 -11.23
CA LYS A 119 -19.85 -12.23 -11.41
C LYS A 119 -20.14 -13.34 -10.41
N ALA A 120 -20.49 -13.01 -9.16
CA ALA A 120 -20.85 -14.00 -8.14
C ALA A 120 -22.09 -14.79 -8.53
N ILE A 121 -23.15 -14.11 -8.98
CA ILE A 121 -24.40 -14.70 -9.43
C ILE A 121 -24.16 -15.55 -10.68
N ASP A 122 -23.43 -15.01 -11.65
CA ASP A 122 -23.09 -15.71 -12.89
C ASP A 122 -22.29 -16.99 -12.64
N LEU A 123 -21.30 -16.92 -11.74
CA LEU A 123 -20.48 -18.07 -11.34
C LEU A 123 -21.35 -19.18 -10.77
N LEU A 124 -22.26 -18.85 -9.86
CA LEU A 124 -23.19 -19.82 -9.26
C LEU A 124 -24.13 -20.43 -10.30
N LYS A 125 -24.77 -19.59 -11.14
CA LYS A 125 -25.76 -20.04 -12.14
C LYS A 125 -25.15 -20.90 -13.25
N LYS A 126 -23.85 -20.74 -13.54
CA LYS A 126 -23.10 -21.55 -14.51
C LYS A 126 -22.60 -22.88 -13.95
N ALA A 127 -22.65 -23.06 -12.63
CA ALA A 127 -22.21 -24.31 -12.01
C ALA A 127 -23.13 -25.47 -12.37
N PRO A 128 -22.59 -26.64 -12.77
CA PRO A 128 -23.42 -27.80 -13.18
C PRO A 128 -24.38 -28.28 -12.11
N SER A 129 -24.07 -28.04 -10.84
CA SER A 129 -24.88 -28.42 -9.68
C SER A 129 -25.94 -27.39 -9.28
N TYR A 130 -26.01 -26.22 -9.92
CA TYR A 130 -26.85 -25.10 -9.50
C TYR A 130 -28.31 -25.47 -9.32
N ASP A 131 -28.90 -26.17 -10.29
CA ASP A 131 -30.34 -26.55 -10.27
C ASP A 131 -30.69 -27.50 -9.13
N SER A 132 -29.72 -28.27 -8.64
CA SER A 132 -29.90 -29.23 -7.54
C SER A 132 -29.36 -28.71 -6.18
N ASP A 133 -28.50 -27.69 -6.18
CA ASP A 133 -27.86 -27.16 -4.98
C ASP A 133 -28.62 -25.94 -4.42
N LYS A 134 -29.45 -26.21 -3.40
CA LYS A 134 -30.24 -25.19 -2.71
C LYS A 134 -29.38 -24.10 -2.06
N LYS A 135 -28.10 -24.36 -1.71
CA LYS A 135 -27.20 -23.37 -1.12
C LYS A 135 -26.74 -22.37 -2.17
N MET A 136 -26.39 -22.86 -3.37
CA MET A 136 -26.04 -21.97 -4.49
C MET A 136 -27.21 -21.08 -4.91
N GLN A 137 -28.43 -21.67 -5.00
CA GLN A 137 -29.65 -20.91 -5.32
C GLN A 137 -29.95 -19.84 -4.27
N ALA A 138 -29.83 -20.18 -2.97
CA ALA A 138 -30.02 -19.22 -1.87
C ALA A 138 -28.96 -18.10 -1.87
N ALA A 139 -27.70 -18.43 -2.15
CA ALA A 139 -26.63 -17.46 -2.27
C ALA A 139 -26.84 -16.51 -3.46
N ALA A 140 -27.18 -17.03 -4.64
CA ALA A 140 -27.50 -16.22 -5.81
C ALA A 140 -28.65 -15.26 -5.54
N LYS A 141 -29.74 -15.74 -4.94
CA LYS A 141 -30.88 -14.90 -4.54
C LYS A 141 -30.48 -13.81 -3.54
N LYS A 142 -29.70 -14.15 -2.51
CA LYS A 142 -29.16 -13.19 -1.55
C LYS A 142 -28.36 -12.09 -2.25
N TYR A 143 -27.51 -12.44 -3.22
CA TYR A 143 -26.69 -11.46 -3.93
C TYR A 143 -27.52 -10.60 -4.88
N GLU A 144 -28.57 -11.15 -5.52
CA GLU A 144 -29.54 -10.36 -6.29
C GLU A 144 -30.26 -9.34 -5.41
N ASP A 145 -30.71 -9.76 -4.21
CA ASP A 145 -31.40 -8.88 -3.27
C ASP A 145 -30.50 -7.74 -2.76
N ILE A 146 -29.24 -8.05 -2.42
CA ILE A 146 -28.27 -7.02 -2.02
C ILE A 146 -27.98 -6.07 -3.19
N LYS A 147 -27.70 -6.60 -4.39
CA LYS A 147 -27.46 -5.80 -5.60
C LYS A 147 -28.61 -4.80 -5.86
N ALA A 148 -29.85 -5.24 -5.65
CA ALA A 148 -31.02 -4.38 -5.84
C ALA A 148 -31.08 -3.18 -4.87
N THR A 149 -30.31 -3.20 -3.78
CA THR A 149 -30.18 -2.05 -2.84
C THR A 149 -29.03 -1.12 -3.20
N CYS A 150 -28.13 -1.53 -4.11
CA CYS A 150 -26.99 -0.71 -4.49
C CYS A 150 -27.41 0.49 -5.32
N THR A 151 -26.76 1.60 -5.07
CA THR A 151 -26.95 2.86 -5.82
C THR A 151 -25.63 3.35 -6.37
N ALA A 152 -25.66 4.07 -7.50
CA ALA A 152 -24.47 4.70 -8.06
C ALA A 152 -24.00 5.81 -7.11
N TRP A 153 -22.72 5.77 -6.78
CA TRP A 153 -22.10 6.82 -5.98
C TRP A 153 -21.72 8.01 -6.87
N PRO A 154 -21.98 9.26 -6.45
CA PRO A 154 -21.55 10.45 -7.19
C PRO A 154 -20.02 10.50 -7.28
N LEU A 155 -19.47 10.39 -8.49
CA LEU A 155 -18.02 10.22 -8.69
C LEU A 155 -17.20 11.42 -8.21
N GLU A 156 -17.78 12.62 -8.30
CA GLU A 156 -17.19 13.87 -7.79
C GLU A 156 -17.04 13.92 -6.25
N LYS A 157 -17.62 12.94 -5.54
CA LYS A 157 -17.53 12.80 -4.08
C LYS A 157 -16.62 11.67 -3.64
N VAL A 158 -15.95 11.01 -4.56
CA VAL A 158 -14.96 9.99 -4.24
C VAL A 158 -13.72 10.68 -3.68
N THR A 159 -13.35 10.34 -2.44
CA THR A 159 -12.18 10.92 -1.79
C THR A 159 -10.93 10.19 -2.26
N HIS A 160 -9.85 10.93 -2.50
CA HIS A 160 -8.51 10.38 -2.70
C HIS A 160 -7.70 10.52 -1.41
N VAL A 161 -7.13 9.41 -0.94
CA VAL A 161 -6.26 9.36 0.23
C VAL A 161 -4.89 8.86 -0.23
N PHE A 162 -3.84 9.56 0.16
CA PHE A 162 -2.48 9.19 -0.22
C PHE A 162 -1.55 9.11 0.97
N TYR A 163 -0.48 8.34 0.81
CA TYR A 163 0.62 8.19 1.76
C TYR A 163 1.95 8.23 1.02
N HIS A 164 3.01 8.55 1.74
CA HIS A 164 4.38 8.21 1.34
C HIS A 164 4.79 6.87 1.97
N ILE A 165 6.06 6.47 1.81
CA ILE A 165 6.62 5.27 2.45
C ILE A 165 6.45 5.38 3.97
N LEU A 166 5.96 4.30 4.61
CA LEU A 166 5.62 4.30 6.02
C LEU A 166 6.87 4.13 6.90
N ILE A 167 6.85 4.78 8.06
CA ILE A 167 7.88 4.63 9.09
C ILE A 167 7.58 3.36 9.90
N LYS A 168 8.49 2.35 9.80
CA LYS A 168 8.47 1.14 10.62
C LYS A 168 8.99 1.42 12.02
N ASP A 169 10.09 2.15 12.13
CA ASP A 169 10.74 2.47 13.41
C ASP A 169 10.77 3.98 13.67
N PRO A 170 9.77 4.51 14.40
CA PRO A 170 9.72 5.93 14.70
C PRO A 170 10.91 6.44 15.54
N SER A 171 11.63 5.56 16.26
CA SER A 171 12.76 5.98 17.08
C SER A 171 13.98 6.37 16.23
N LYS A 172 14.08 5.82 15.02
CA LYS A 172 15.13 6.16 14.03
C LYS A 172 14.74 7.37 13.18
N ALA A 173 13.47 7.42 12.73
CA ALA A 173 12.99 8.53 11.91
C ALA A 173 12.87 9.86 12.68
N PHE A 174 12.67 9.79 14.01
CA PHE A 174 12.48 10.95 14.90
C PHE A 174 13.57 11.00 15.98
N ASP A 175 14.82 10.86 15.58
CA ASP A 175 16.00 10.80 16.45
C ASP A 175 16.60 12.17 16.78
N GLY A 176 16.08 13.24 16.18
CA GLY A 176 16.49 14.63 16.38
C GLY A 176 17.48 15.13 15.33
N ASP A 177 17.73 14.39 14.27
CA ASP A 177 18.54 14.84 13.14
C ASP A 177 17.80 15.88 12.27
N TYR A 178 18.44 16.33 11.18
CA TYR A 178 17.88 17.37 10.31
C TYR A 178 16.67 16.90 9.48
N LYS A 179 16.50 15.59 9.25
CA LYS A 179 15.42 15.00 8.45
C LYS A 179 14.12 14.84 9.24
N GLU A 180 14.21 14.72 10.59
CA GLU A 180 13.02 14.53 11.45
C GLU A 180 11.92 15.54 11.17
N ALA A 181 12.26 16.80 10.92
CA ALA A 181 11.27 17.85 10.69
C ALA A 181 10.50 17.64 9.39
N ASP A 182 11.17 17.14 8.36
CA ASP A 182 10.59 16.87 7.05
C ASP A 182 9.76 15.58 7.10
N TYR A 183 10.25 14.52 7.74
CA TYR A 183 9.50 13.30 7.97
C TYR A 183 8.21 13.55 8.77
N ASN A 184 8.28 14.33 9.84
CA ASN A 184 7.11 14.64 10.67
C ASN A 184 6.05 15.49 9.94
N GLN A 185 6.38 16.06 8.80
CA GLN A 185 5.46 16.86 7.99
C GLN A 185 4.64 16.00 7.02
N VAL A 186 5.24 14.96 6.43
CA VAL A 186 4.66 14.24 5.31
C VAL A 186 4.62 12.71 5.47
N MET A 187 5.37 12.14 6.43
CA MET A 187 5.43 10.69 6.62
C MET A 187 4.49 10.23 7.73
N THR A 188 3.98 9.01 7.57
CA THR A 188 3.05 8.36 8.50
C THR A 188 3.74 7.12 9.07
N THR A 189 3.56 6.86 10.36
CA THR A 189 4.02 5.62 10.98
C THR A 189 3.09 4.45 10.67
N ILE A 190 3.60 3.22 10.72
CA ILE A 190 2.76 2.02 10.55
C ILE A 190 1.61 1.98 11.58
N ASP A 191 1.85 2.41 12.81
CA ASP A 191 0.80 2.44 13.84
C ASP A 191 -0.32 3.43 13.51
N GLU A 192 0.01 4.61 12.98
CA GLU A 192 -0.97 5.59 12.53
C GLU A 192 -1.74 5.07 11.32
N PHE A 193 -1.03 4.53 10.33
CA PHE A 193 -1.62 3.94 9.14
C PHE A 193 -2.64 2.84 9.49
N ASN A 194 -2.27 1.90 10.34
CA ASN A 194 -3.16 0.83 10.79
C ASN A 194 -4.42 1.36 11.49
N LYS A 195 -4.28 2.37 12.35
CA LYS A 195 -5.43 3.01 13.03
C LYS A 195 -6.34 3.76 12.06
N ILE A 196 -5.76 4.47 11.09
CA ILE A 196 -6.52 5.18 10.05
C ILE A 196 -7.27 4.16 9.19
N THR A 197 -6.60 3.12 8.70
CA THR A 197 -7.18 2.06 7.87
C THR A 197 -8.34 1.37 8.59
N GLN A 198 -8.15 0.97 9.85
CA GLN A 198 -9.22 0.37 10.65
C GLN A 198 -10.39 1.35 10.85
N THR A 199 -10.11 2.62 11.15
CA THR A 199 -11.14 3.64 11.33
C THR A 199 -11.94 3.88 10.04
N MET A 200 -11.29 3.88 8.89
CA MET A 200 -11.96 3.99 7.59
C MET A 200 -12.87 2.80 7.35
N TYR A 201 -12.38 1.57 7.60
CA TYR A 201 -13.18 0.35 7.49
C TYR A 201 -14.42 0.39 8.40
N ASP A 202 -14.25 0.74 9.67
CA ASP A 202 -15.34 0.84 10.66
C ASP A 202 -16.40 1.89 10.27
N LYS A 203 -16.00 2.92 9.52
CA LYS A 203 -16.88 3.94 8.95
C LYS A 203 -17.49 3.55 7.61
N GLY A 204 -17.23 2.35 7.10
CA GLY A 204 -17.80 1.84 5.86
C GLY A 204 -17.09 2.32 4.58
N TYR A 205 -15.87 2.81 4.67
CA TYR A 205 -15.10 3.14 3.48
C TYR A 205 -14.73 1.87 2.69
N VAL A 206 -14.73 1.98 1.36
CA VAL A 206 -14.43 0.90 0.41
C VAL A 206 -13.44 1.42 -0.62
N MET A 207 -12.32 0.74 -0.75
CA MET A 207 -11.27 1.09 -1.70
C MET A 207 -11.69 0.72 -3.13
N VAL A 208 -11.59 1.70 -4.05
CA VAL A 208 -11.94 1.57 -5.47
C VAL A 208 -10.73 1.90 -6.34
N SER A 209 -10.70 1.38 -7.56
CA SER A 209 -9.73 1.81 -8.57
C SER A 209 -10.15 3.17 -9.17
N ILE A 210 -9.17 3.99 -9.55
CA ILE A 210 -9.45 5.18 -10.39
C ILE A 210 -10.14 4.79 -11.70
N LYS A 211 -9.89 3.59 -12.20
CA LYS A 211 -10.49 3.03 -13.43
C LYS A 211 -11.95 2.59 -13.25
N ASP A 212 -12.44 2.53 -11.99
CA ASP A 212 -13.88 2.41 -11.74
C ASP A 212 -14.59 3.77 -11.88
N MET A 213 -13.86 4.88 -11.80
CA MET A 213 -14.40 6.25 -11.95
C MET A 213 -14.38 6.72 -13.40
N ALA A 214 -13.34 6.36 -14.16
CA ALA A 214 -13.16 6.77 -15.55
C ALA A 214 -12.36 5.72 -16.31
N LYS A 215 -12.73 5.50 -17.57
CA LYS A 215 -12.07 4.54 -18.47
C LYS A 215 -11.68 5.23 -19.75
N ALA A 216 -10.44 5.00 -20.19
CA ALA A 216 -10.00 5.36 -21.53
C ALA A 216 -10.23 4.18 -22.49
N ASP A 217 -10.73 4.47 -23.69
CA ASP A 217 -10.75 3.51 -24.80
C ASP A 217 -9.38 3.52 -25.52
N ASP A 218 -9.22 2.63 -26.50
CA ASP A 218 -7.99 2.53 -27.29
C ASP A 218 -7.63 3.81 -28.09
N ASN A 219 -8.59 4.73 -28.24
CA ASN A 219 -8.41 6.03 -28.90
C ASN A 219 -8.17 7.17 -27.88
N GLY A 220 -8.13 6.85 -26.58
CA GLY A 220 -7.99 7.84 -25.51
C GLY A 220 -9.28 8.63 -25.21
N ASN A 221 -10.46 8.17 -25.68
CA ASN A 221 -11.70 8.79 -25.28
C ASN A 221 -12.06 8.31 -23.88
N ILE A 222 -12.39 9.25 -23.00
CA ILE A 222 -12.78 8.95 -21.62
C ILE A 222 -14.27 8.72 -21.54
N THR A 223 -14.65 7.63 -20.90
CA THR A 223 -16.02 7.32 -20.49
C THR A 223 -16.14 7.32 -18.99
N GLU A 224 -17.21 7.91 -18.48
CA GLU A 224 -17.51 7.90 -17.07
C GLU A 224 -17.74 6.46 -16.57
N GLY A 225 -17.19 6.13 -15.41
CA GLY A 225 -17.37 4.85 -14.75
C GLY A 225 -18.62 4.83 -13.87
N GLU A 226 -18.84 3.70 -13.20
CA GLU A 226 -19.95 3.55 -12.25
C GLU A 226 -19.49 2.72 -11.04
N ILE A 227 -19.68 3.27 -9.86
CA ILE A 227 -19.40 2.60 -8.59
C ILE A 227 -20.75 2.35 -7.89
N LEU A 228 -21.17 1.07 -7.87
CA LEU A 228 -22.43 0.64 -7.25
C LEU A 228 -22.15 0.07 -5.86
N LEU A 229 -22.63 0.74 -4.82
CA LEU A 229 -22.43 0.32 -3.43
C LEU A 229 -23.76 0.24 -2.68
N PRO A 230 -23.89 -0.71 -1.73
CA PRO A 230 -25.05 -0.75 -0.84
C PRO A 230 -25.03 0.43 0.14
N PRO A 231 -26.18 0.75 0.76
CA PRO A 231 -26.28 1.83 1.74
C PRO A 231 -25.23 1.72 2.87
N GLY A 232 -24.64 2.86 3.28
CA GLY A 232 -23.66 2.95 4.36
C GLY A 232 -22.22 2.69 3.94
N LYS A 233 -21.95 2.47 2.66
CA LYS A 233 -20.59 2.34 2.10
C LYS A 233 -20.19 3.62 1.37
N THR A 234 -18.90 3.98 1.45
CA THR A 234 -18.32 5.20 0.88
C THR A 234 -17.06 4.86 0.11
N PRO A 235 -16.98 5.09 -1.22
CA PRO A 235 -15.79 4.78 -1.99
C PRO A 235 -14.67 5.79 -1.75
N PHE A 236 -13.42 5.30 -1.81
CA PHE A 236 -12.21 6.12 -1.84
C PHE A 236 -11.14 5.51 -2.72
N VAL A 237 -10.29 6.33 -3.31
CA VAL A 237 -9.08 5.92 -4.02
C VAL A 237 -7.90 6.01 -3.06
N LEU A 238 -7.02 5.00 -3.06
CA LEU A 238 -5.80 4.95 -2.26
C LEU A 238 -4.58 5.06 -3.16
N SER A 239 -3.61 5.93 -2.83
CA SER A 239 -2.31 5.92 -3.50
C SER A 239 -1.15 5.93 -2.50
N GLN A 240 0.03 5.55 -3.00
CA GLN A 240 1.29 5.73 -2.29
C GLN A 240 2.29 6.38 -3.24
N ASP A 241 2.86 7.51 -2.80
CA ASP A 241 3.79 8.29 -3.58
C ASP A 241 5.24 7.89 -3.29
N ASP A 242 6.10 8.14 -4.25
CA ASP A 242 7.55 7.99 -4.10
C ASP A 242 8.04 6.59 -3.72
N VAL A 243 7.38 5.53 -4.22
CA VAL A 243 7.72 4.14 -3.84
C VAL A 243 9.02 3.70 -4.52
N CYS A 244 10.08 4.33 -4.09
CA CYS A 244 11.46 4.11 -4.55
C CYS A 244 12.36 3.60 -3.42
N TYR A 245 12.05 3.89 -2.15
CA TYR A 245 12.90 3.67 -0.99
C TYR A 245 14.25 4.35 -1.21
N TYR A 246 14.26 5.67 -1.10
CA TYR A 246 15.41 6.53 -1.41
C TYR A 246 16.59 6.30 -0.47
N HIS A 247 17.81 6.49 -0.98
CA HIS A 247 19.01 6.35 -0.17
C HIS A 247 19.05 7.25 1.07
N TYR A 248 18.41 8.43 1.04
CA TYR A 248 18.35 9.29 2.22
C TYR A 248 17.50 8.71 3.36
N MET A 249 16.72 7.68 3.10
CA MET A 249 15.91 6.95 4.10
C MET A 249 16.67 5.77 4.73
N ASP A 250 17.82 5.41 4.17
CA ASP A 250 18.60 4.27 4.67
C ASP A 250 19.02 4.49 6.13
N GLY A 251 18.66 3.55 7.00
CA GLY A 251 18.92 3.63 8.44
C GLY A 251 17.91 4.44 9.26
N ASP A 252 16.98 5.18 8.65
CA ASP A 252 16.03 6.04 9.33
C ASP A 252 14.68 5.37 9.66
N GLY A 253 14.68 4.05 9.78
CA GLY A 253 13.48 3.32 10.22
C GLY A 253 12.48 2.96 9.13
N TYR A 254 12.87 3.03 7.86
CA TYR A 254 12.08 2.66 6.70
C TYR A 254 12.44 1.26 6.18
N ALA A 255 11.48 0.60 5.51
CA ALA A 255 11.79 -0.56 4.69
C ALA A 255 12.75 -0.18 3.55
N THR A 256 13.44 -1.18 2.98
CA THR A 256 14.43 -0.96 1.91
C THR A 256 13.91 -1.30 0.53
N LYS A 257 12.99 -2.26 0.43
CA LYS A 257 12.34 -2.65 -0.83
C LYS A 257 11.13 -3.56 -0.63
N LEU A 258 10.34 -3.68 -1.68
CA LEU A 258 9.30 -4.71 -1.83
C LEU A 258 9.90 -5.98 -2.43
N ILE A 259 9.45 -7.13 -1.96
CA ILE A 259 9.84 -8.46 -2.46
C ILE A 259 8.62 -9.36 -2.60
N VAL A 260 8.79 -10.46 -3.35
CA VAL A 260 7.85 -11.59 -3.34
C VAL A 260 8.49 -12.69 -2.50
N ASP A 261 7.84 -13.08 -1.41
CA ASP A 261 8.33 -14.14 -0.52
C ASP A 261 8.16 -15.55 -1.13
N ASP A 262 8.64 -16.57 -0.42
CA ASP A 262 8.59 -17.99 -0.88
C ASP A 262 7.15 -18.52 -1.02
N LYS A 263 6.16 -17.81 -0.45
CA LYS A 263 4.73 -18.14 -0.56
C LYS A 263 4.03 -17.34 -1.65
N GLY A 264 4.76 -16.54 -2.42
CA GLY A 264 4.24 -15.67 -3.45
C GLY A 264 3.58 -14.40 -2.93
N LYS A 265 3.77 -14.04 -1.65
CA LYS A 265 3.18 -12.85 -1.04
C LYS A 265 4.11 -11.64 -1.16
N ILE A 266 3.51 -10.47 -1.38
CA ILE A 266 4.26 -9.22 -1.35
C ILE A 266 4.62 -8.89 0.09
N ARG A 267 5.90 -8.60 0.33
CA ARG A 267 6.50 -8.27 1.63
C ARG A 267 7.54 -7.17 1.46
N ASN A 268 8.08 -6.69 2.59
CA ASN A 268 9.21 -5.76 2.60
C ASN A 268 10.44 -6.40 3.21
N GLU A 269 11.62 -5.99 2.73
CA GLU A 269 12.88 -6.13 3.48
C GLU A 269 13.11 -4.91 4.37
N TYR A 270 13.74 -5.15 5.51
CA TYR A 270 14.18 -4.12 6.44
C TYR A 270 15.53 -4.49 7.03
N VAL A 271 16.46 -3.54 7.08
CA VAL A 271 17.79 -3.73 7.67
C VAL A 271 17.73 -3.41 9.17
N GLU A 272 17.98 -4.42 10.01
CA GLU A 272 17.99 -4.30 11.47
C GLU A 272 19.31 -3.65 11.96
N ASP A 273 19.40 -3.29 13.24
CA ASP A 273 20.56 -2.59 13.82
C ASP A 273 21.87 -3.41 13.77
N ASP A 274 21.77 -4.72 13.75
CA ASP A 274 22.91 -5.64 13.62
C ASP A 274 23.33 -5.91 12.16
N GLY A 275 22.67 -5.25 11.20
CA GLY A 275 22.88 -5.43 9.77
C GLY A 275 22.19 -6.65 9.16
N SER A 276 21.45 -7.43 9.94
CA SER A 276 20.63 -8.51 9.40
C SER A 276 19.43 -7.96 8.65
N VAL A 277 18.87 -8.75 7.71
CA VAL A 277 17.70 -8.37 6.94
C VAL A 277 16.50 -9.17 7.43
N SER A 278 15.49 -8.48 7.91
CA SER A 278 14.18 -9.06 8.25
C SER A 278 13.19 -8.88 7.10
N VAL A 279 12.22 -9.80 7.01
CA VAL A 279 11.14 -9.76 6.02
C VAL A 279 9.81 -9.67 6.74
N GLY A 280 9.01 -8.66 6.38
CA GLY A 280 7.73 -8.41 7.07
C GLY A 280 6.79 -7.49 6.31
N ASP A 281 5.71 -7.09 6.98
CA ASP A 281 4.73 -6.12 6.50
C ASP A 281 5.14 -4.74 7.03
N TYR A 282 6.07 -4.07 6.34
CA TYR A 282 6.72 -2.87 6.84
C TYR A 282 6.38 -1.61 6.04
N ASP A 283 5.42 -1.71 5.09
CA ASP A 283 4.92 -0.58 4.32
C ASP A 283 3.49 -0.83 3.85
N MET A 284 2.87 0.16 3.21
CA MET A 284 1.46 0.19 2.83
C MET A 284 1.02 -1.06 2.06
N VAL A 285 1.80 -1.50 1.06
CA VAL A 285 1.40 -2.60 0.16
C VAL A 285 1.10 -3.89 0.93
N PRO A 286 2.04 -4.51 1.66
CA PRO A 286 1.74 -5.74 2.37
C PRO A 286 0.74 -5.54 3.52
N LEU A 287 0.67 -4.35 4.14
CA LEU A 287 -0.31 -4.07 5.18
C LEU A 287 -1.74 -4.05 4.63
N ILE A 288 -1.97 -3.43 3.49
CA ILE A 288 -3.28 -3.44 2.80
C ILE A 288 -3.62 -4.86 2.33
N ASP A 289 -2.64 -5.60 1.79
CA ASP A 289 -2.88 -6.99 1.38
C ASP A 289 -3.39 -7.85 2.54
N ARG A 290 -2.73 -7.77 3.70
CA ARG A 290 -3.17 -8.47 4.92
C ARG A 290 -4.52 -7.98 5.43
N PHE A 291 -4.77 -6.67 5.30
CA PHE A 291 -6.05 -6.09 5.73
C PHE A 291 -7.21 -6.59 4.84
N VAL A 292 -7.04 -6.56 3.52
CA VAL A 292 -8.06 -7.04 2.56
C VAL A 292 -8.26 -8.55 2.64
N GLU A 293 -7.22 -9.34 2.94
CA GLU A 293 -7.38 -10.78 3.21
C GLU A 293 -8.35 -11.06 4.38
N LYS A 294 -8.33 -10.21 5.40
CA LYS A 294 -9.23 -10.32 6.57
C LYS A 294 -10.59 -9.67 6.33
N HIS A 295 -10.62 -8.61 5.53
CA HIS A 295 -11.75 -7.76 5.27
C HIS A 295 -11.95 -7.57 3.75
N PRO A 296 -12.38 -8.63 3.02
CA PRO A 296 -12.53 -8.54 1.57
C PRO A 296 -13.49 -7.43 1.12
N ASP A 297 -14.46 -7.07 1.97
CA ASP A 297 -15.42 -5.98 1.76
C ASP A 297 -14.82 -4.56 1.92
N PHE A 298 -13.52 -4.45 2.22
CA PHE A 298 -12.78 -3.20 2.14
C PHE A 298 -12.34 -2.87 0.70
N SER A 299 -12.45 -3.82 -0.23
CA SER A 299 -11.97 -3.73 -1.61
C SER A 299 -13.12 -3.92 -2.60
N TYR A 300 -13.37 -2.93 -3.44
CA TYR A 300 -14.35 -3.00 -4.51
C TYR A 300 -13.80 -3.79 -5.68
N ARG A 301 -14.41 -4.94 -5.99
CA ARG A 301 -14.04 -5.82 -7.11
C ARG A 301 -12.57 -6.28 -7.11
N GLY A 302 -11.94 -6.31 -5.95
CA GLY A 302 -10.53 -6.66 -5.82
C GLY A 302 -9.56 -5.50 -6.01
N ALA A 303 -10.05 -4.26 -6.16
CA ALA A 303 -9.20 -3.08 -6.27
C ALA A 303 -8.30 -2.95 -5.05
N LYS A 304 -7.05 -2.60 -5.30
CA LYS A 304 -6.05 -2.19 -4.31
C LYS A 304 -5.74 -0.69 -4.50
N GLY A 305 -4.62 -0.23 -3.99
CA GLY A 305 -4.15 1.13 -4.25
C GLY A 305 -3.37 1.25 -5.56
N ILE A 306 -2.98 2.48 -5.86
CA ILE A 306 -2.12 2.84 -6.97
C ILE A 306 -0.79 3.41 -6.46
N LEU A 307 0.35 2.92 -6.98
CA LEU A 307 1.68 3.40 -6.61
C LEU A 307 2.17 4.43 -7.62
N ALA A 308 2.42 5.63 -7.15
CA ALA A 308 3.00 6.70 -7.95
C ALA A 308 4.53 6.60 -7.91
N LEU A 309 5.12 6.19 -9.02
CA LEU A 309 6.54 5.89 -9.10
C LEU A 309 7.32 7.06 -9.69
N THR A 310 8.43 7.41 -9.04
CA THR A 310 9.55 8.13 -9.65
C THR A 310 10.54 7.13 -10.26
N GLY A 311 11.52 7.60 -11.03
CA GLY A 311 12.47 6.71 -11.71
C GLY A 311 13.92 6.97 -11.42
N TYR A 312 14.27 8.19 -10.99
CA TYR A 312 15.66 8.63 -10.89
C TYR A 312 16.55 7.85 -9.90
N ASN A 313 15.94 7.16 -8.96
CA ASN A 313 16.63 6.27 -8.01
C ASN A 313 16.24 4.79 -8.21
N GLY A 314 15.44 4.49 -9.23
CA GLY A 314 14.83 3.20 -9.47
C GLY A 314 13.41 3.09 -8.92
N ILE A 315 12.85 1.89 -8.81
CA ILE A 315 11.48 1.63 -8.37
C ILE A 315 11.41 0.50 -7.35
N LEU A 316 10.44 0.56 -6.43
CA LEU A 316 10.12 -0.50 -5.47
C LEU A 316 11.31 -0.92 -4.58
N GLY A 317 12.34 -0.07 -4.45
CA GLY A 317 13.58 -0.33 -3.72
C GLY A 317 14.70 -0.94 -4.54
N TYR A 318 14.45 -1.24 -5.82
CA TYR A 318 15.46 -1.73 -6.77
C TYR A 318 16.09 -0.55 -7.51
N ARG A 319 17.41 -0.61 -7.71
CA ARG A 319 18.20 0.46 -8.33
C ARG A 319 18.19 0.32 -9.85
N THR A 320 17.03 0.59 -10.47
CA THR A 320 16.73 0.29 -11.87
C THR A 320 17.07 1.40 -12.86
N ASP A 321 17.50 2.57 -12.37
CA ASP A 321 17.90 3.69 -13.23
C ASP A 321 19.25 3.44 -13.91
N GLU A 322 19.35 3.80 -15.21
CA GLU A 322 20.55 3.57 -16.00
C GLU A 322 21.80 4.28 -15.48
N SER A 323 21.65 5.33 -14.67
CA SER A 323 22.78 6.05 -14.08
C SER A 323 23.62 5.22 -13.13
N TYR A 324 23.06 4.18 -12.52
CA TYR A 324 23.83 3.25 -11.68
C TYR A 324 24.85 2.41 -12.49
N GLU A 325 24.55 2.15 -13.77
CA GLU A 325 25.46 1.41 -14.66
C GLU A 325 26.40 2.35 -15.40
N THR A 326 25.87 3.45 -15.96
CA THR A 326 26.65 4.39 -16.79
C THR A 326 27.58 5.27 -15.96
N ARG A 327 27.29 5.49 -14.68
CA ARG A 327 28.09 6.26 -13.71
C ARG A 327 28.55 7.60 -14.28
N PRO A 328 27.63 8.51 -14.67
CA PRO A 328 27.99 9.82 -15.22
C PRO A 328 28.81 10.61 -14.20
N ALA A 329 29.63 11.57 -14.65
CA ALA A 329 30.56 12.30 -13.81
C ALA A 329 29.88 13.15 -12.70
N ASP A 330 28.61 13.48 -12.88
CA ASP A 330 27.74 14.19 -11.95
C ASP A 330 26.78 13.25 -11.19
N LEU A 331 27.11 11.95 -11.11
CA LEU A 331 26.31 10.98 -10.36
C LEU A 331 26.19 11.41 -8.89
N ASP A 332 24.97 11.34 -8.37
CA ASP A 332 24.68 11.65 -6.96
C ASP A 332 25.54 10.86 -5.99
N GLU A 333 26.07 11.52 -4.96
CA GLU A 333 27.02 10.95 -4.01
C GLU A 333 26.45 9.74 -3.26
N ASN A 334 25.15 9.72 -2.93
CA ASN A 334 24.53 8.57 -2.26
C ASN A 334 24.50 7.35 -3.19
N LYS A 335 24.31 7.57 -4.51
CA LYS A 335 24.41 6.48 -5.49
C LYS A 335 25.84 5.94 -5.61
N VAL A 336 26.85 6.81 -5.59
CA VAL A 336 28.26 6.41 -5.59
C VAL A 336 28.58 5.57 -4.36
N GLN A 337 28.24 6.04 -3.18
CA GLN A 337 28.46 5.32 -1.92
C GLN A 337 27.77 3.96 -1.90
N TRP A 338 26.52 3.92 -2.39
CA TRP A 338 25.78 2.67 -2.50
C TRP A 338 26.45 1.69 -3.47
N LEU A 339 26.90 2.14 -4.63
CA LEU A 339 27.60 1.30 -5.62
C LEU A 339 28.93 0.78 -5.09
N ASP A 340 29.66 1.57 -4.32
CA ASP A 340 30.92 1.14 -3.67
C ASP A 340 30.68 0.03 -2.63
N ALA A 341 29.54 0.10 -1.94
CA ALA A 341 29.10 -0.94 -1.01
C ALA A 341 28.53 -2.20 -1.71
N HIS A 342 28.18 -2.11 -3.01
CA HIS A 342 27.56 -3.18 -3.78
C HIS A 342 28.35 -3.46 -5.07
N PRO A 343 29.59 -4.01 -4.96
CA PRO A 343 30.46 -4.26 -6.12
C PRO A 343 29.87 -5.25 -7.13
N ASP A 344 28.97 -6.14 -6.70
CA ASP A 344 28.28 -7.13 -7.53
C ASP A 344 26.97 -6.59 -8.17
N PHE A 345 26.75 -5.29 -8.13
CA PHE A 345 25.58 -4.64 -8.74
C PHE A 345 25.45 -5.01 -10.22
N SER A 346 24.24 -5.29 -10.64
CA SER A 346 23.87 -5.53 -12.03
C SER A 346 22.53 -4.89 -12.31
N LEU A 347 22.48 -3.91 -13.21
CA LEU A 347 21.27 -3.23 -13.63
C LEU A 347 20.22 -4.21 -14.17
N GLU A 348 20.66 -5.22 -14.95
CA GLU A 348 19.79 -6.27 -15.48
C GLU A 348 19.10 -7.06 -14.36
N LYS A 349 19.84 -7.47 -13.33
CA LYS A 349 19.28 -8.23 -12.18
C LYS A 349 18.29 -7.36 -11.39
N GLU A 350 18.62 -6.11 -11.12
CA GLU A 350 17.74 -5.17 -10.43
C GLU A 350 16.43 -4.95 -11.21
N ARG A 351 16.52 -4.73 -12.52
CA ARG A 351 15.34 -4.58 -13.39
C ARG A 351 14.49 -5.86 -13.45
N ALA A 352 15.11 -7.02 -13.56
CA ALA A 352 14.38 -8.29 -13.57
C ALA A 352 13.65 -8.54 -12.23
N ALA A 353 14.30 -8.24 -11.11
CA ALA A 353 13.71 -8.38 -9.79
C ALA A 353 12.57 -7.37 -9.55
N ALA A 354 12.75 -6.10 -9.91
CA ALA A 354 11.70 -5.09 -9.84
C ALA A 354 10.48 -5.48 -10.67
N LYS A 355 10.71 -5.95 -11.92
CA LYS A 355 9.62 -6.41 -12.78
C LYS A 355 8.85 -7.58 -12.20
N LYS A 356 9.53 -8.55 -11.61
CA LYS A 356 8.88 -9.69 -10.94
C LYS A 356 7.93 -9.23 -9.81
N VAL A 357 8.37 -8.26 -9.01
CA VAL A 357 7.54 -7.69 -7.94
C VAL A 357 6.36 -6.92 -8.53
N ALA A 358 6.59 -6.06 -9.51
CA ALA A 358 5.54 -5.29 -10.16
C ALA A 358 4.47 -6.20 -10.82
N ASP A 359 4.89 -7.29 -11.47
CA ASP A 359 3.96 -8.26 -12.07
C ASP A 359 3.13 -8.97 -11.01
N ALA A 360 3.73 -9.38 -9.88
CA ALA A 360 3.02 -9.99 -8.76
C ALA A 360 2.01 -9.02 -8.13
N MET A 361 2.39 -7.75 -7.95
CA MET A 361 1.50 -6.71 -7.43
C MET A 361 0.29 -6.49 -8.34
N LYS A 362 0.50 -6.39 -9.66
CA LYS A 362 -0.62 -6.27 -10.62
C LYS A 362 -1.57 -7.47 -10.58
N ALA A 363 -1.04 -8.68 -10.41
CA ALA A 363 -1.86 -9.88 -10.28
C ALA A 363 -2.74 -9.87 -9.02
N GLU A 364 -2.34 -9.14 -7.97
CA GLU A 364 -3.10 -8.94 -6.74
C GLU A 364 -4.03 -7.71 -6.77
N GLY A 365 -4.09 -6.95 -7.87
CA GLY A 365 -4.98 -5.80 -8.04
C GLY A 365 -4.37 -4.44 -7.75
N TRP A 366 -3.04 -4.35 -7.55
CA TRP A 366 -2.32 -3.08 -7.44
C TRP A 366 -2.14 -2.43 -8.82
N GLU A 367 -2.16 -1.11 -8.83
CA GLU A 367 -1.94 -0.29 -10.03
C GLU A 367 -0.68 0.56 -9.89
N PHE A 368 -0.19 1.06 -11.02
CA PHE A 368 0.97 1.96 -11.06
C PHE A 368 0.61 3.24 -11.80
N ALA A 369 1.21 4.35 -11.35
CA ALA A 369 1.13 5.66 -11.98
C ALA A 369 2.53 6.26 -12.16
N SER A 370 2.67 7.17 -13.10
CA SER A 370 3.83 8.04 -13.17
C SER A 370 3.72 9.13 -12.10
N HIS A 371 4.81 9.34 -11.34
CA HIS A 371 4.98 10.52 -10.48
C HIS A 371 6.04 11.47 -11.06
N THR A 372 6.20 11.41 -12.37
CA THR A 372 7.33 11.89 -13.18
C THR A 372 8.64 11.14 -12.86
N TRP A 373 9.56 11.01 -13.81
CA TRP A 373 10.82 10.30 -13.57
C TRP A 373 11.64 10.97 -12.46
N GLY A 374 11.74 12.30 -12.49
CA GLY A 374 12.57 13.10 -11.60
C GLY A 374 11.78 13.89 -10.55
N HIS A 375 10.55 13.47 -10.17
CA HIS A 375 9.70 14.15 -9.20
C HIS A 375 9.55 15.65 -9.52
N GLN A 376 9.04 15.96 -10.72
CA GLN A 376 8.99 17.34 -11.23
C GLN A 376 7.72 18.07 -10.75
N ASN A 377 7.88 19.35 -10.40
CA ASN A 377 6.75 20.26 -10.29
C ASN A 377 6.26 20.65 -11.70
N VAL A 378 5.27 19.93 -12.21
CA VAL A 378 4.81 20.06 -13.60
C VAL A 378 4.22 21.43 -13.92
N GLY A 379 3.71 22.16 -12.94
CA GLY A 379 3.25 23.53 -13.09
C GLY A 379 4.37 24.53 -13.36
N GLN A 380 5.58 24.26 -12.84
CA GLN A 380 6.71 25.20 -12.88
C GLN A 380 7.76 24.86 -13.97
N VAL A 381 7.91 23.59 -14.35
CA VAL A 381 8.91 23.20 -15.37
C VAL A 381 8.48 23.62 -16.77
N THR A 382 9.46 23.80 -17.67
CA THR A 382 9.16 24.05 -19.08
C THR A 382 8.66 22.79 -19.78
N LEU A 383 8.03 22.93 -20.96
CA LEU A 383 7.59 21.79 -21.75
C LEU A 383 8.75 20.84 -22.09
N GLU A 384 9.90 21.38 -22.51
CA GLU A 384 11.08 20.60 -22.89
C GLU A 384 11.59 19.76 -21.70
N LYS A 385 11.56 20.33 -20.49
CA LYS A 385 11.97 19.61 -19.28
C LYS A 385 10.97 18.50 -18.95
N LEU A 386 9.66 18.74 -19.09
CA LEU A 386 8.63 17.73 -18.91
C LEU A 386 8.76 16.60 -19.95
N GLN A 387 9.06 16.96 -21.21
CA GLN A 387 9.30 15.98 -22.29
C GLN A 387 10.48 15.07 -21.96
N ALA A 388 11.64 15.64 -21.61
CA ALA A 388 12.83 14.88 -21.26
C ALA A 388 12.60 13.98 -20.03
N ASP A 389 11.85 14.43 -19.04
CA ASP A 389 11.48 13.67 -17.86
C ASP A 389 10.55 12.49 -18.22
N THR A 390 9.51 12.76 -18.99
CA THR A 390 8.56 11.74 -19.45
C THR A 390 9.24 10.67 -20.31
N GLU A 391 10.13 11.05 -21.22
CA GLU A 391 10.90 10.10 -22.04
C GLU A 391 11.76 9.17 -21.16
N ARG A 392 12.36 9.69 -20.09
CA ARG A 392 13.11 8.87 -19.14
C ARG A 392 12.21 7.90 -18.39
N PHE A 393 11.02 8.35 -17.96
CA PHE A 393 10.04 7.46 -17.31
C PHE A 393 9.63 6.33 -18.26
N LYS A 394 9.24 6.67 -19.48
CA LYS A 394 8.84 5.72 -20.52
C LYS A 394 9.95 4.71 -20.88
N LYS A 395 11.21 5.15 -20.86
CA LYS A 395 12.38 4.29 -21.13
C LYS A 395 12.74 3.38 -19.96
N ASN A 396 12.75 3.91 -18.72
CA ASN A 396 13.36 3.24 -17.58
C ASN A 396 12.34 2.60 -16.63
N VAL A 397 11.09 3.08 -16.58
CA VAL A 397 10.07 2.62 -15.63
C VAL A 397 8.97 1.81 -16.34
N ASP A 398 8.37 2.34 -17.40
CA ASP A 398 7.26 1.68 -18.13
C ASP A 398 7.52 0.21 -18.47
N PRO A 399 8.72 -0.19 -18.99
CA PRO A 399 8.97 -1.60 -19.32
C PRO A 399 8.93 -2.54 -18.11
N LEU A 400 9.16 -2.01 -16.92
CA LEU A 400 9.19 -2.78 -15.67
C LEU A 400 7.79 -2.99 -15.09
N ILE A 401 6.90 -2.03 -15.28
CA ILE A 401 5.53 -2.05 -14.76
C ILE A 401 4.49 -2.45 -15.82
N GLY A 402 4.90 -2.56 -17.09
CA GLY A 402 4.01 -2.85 -18.22
C GLY A 402 3.26 -1.61 -18.75
N GLY A 403 3.80 -0.42 -18.48
CA GLY A 403 3.22 0.86 -18.86
C GLY A 403 2.12 1.35 -17.93
N THR A 404 1.81 2.64 -18.01
CA THR A 404 0.68 3.26 -17.31
C THR A 404 0.07 4.38 -18.13
N ASP A 405 -1.24 4.55 -18.00
CA ASP A 405 -2.02 5.65 -18.53
C ASP A 405 -2.42 6.68 -17.44
N VAL A 406 -1.88 6.53 -16.23
CA VAL A 406 -2.16 7.40 -15.09
C VAL A 406 -0.91 8.18 -14.70
N ILE A 407 -1.09 9.49 -14.46
CA ILE A 407 -0.09 10.35 -13.84
C ILE A 407 -0.62 10.92 -12.53
N ILE A 408 0.16 10.85 -11.45
CA ILE A 408 -0.11 11.53 -10.18
C ILE A 408 0.88 12.69 -10.09
N PHE A 409 0.37 13.91 -10.04
CA PHE A 409 1.22 15.10 -10.04
C PHE A 409 1.86 15.34 -8.69
N ALA A 410 3.18 15.54 -8.71
CA ALA A 410 3.96 15.84 -7.52
C ALA A 410 3.68 17.26 -6.99
N PHE A 411 3.95 17.49 -5.70
CA PHE A 411 3.86 18.80 -5.03
C PHE A 411 2.44 19.40 -4.97
N GLY A 412 1.38 18.62 -5.19
CA GLY A 412 0.03 19.17 -5.25
C GLY A 412 -0.15 20.23 -6.34
N THR A 413 0.58 20.12 -7.45
CA THR A 413 0.59 21.10 -8.53
C THR A 413 0.36 20.40 -9.86
N ASP A 414 -0.72 20.79 -10.53
CA ASP A 414 -1.05 20.30 -11.88
C ASP A 414 -0.44 21.17 -12.99
N ILE A 415 -0.81 20.87 -14.24
CA ILE A 415 -0.28 21.56 -15.43
C ILE A 415 -1.00 22.89 -15.73
N THR A 416 -2.12 23.19 -15.09
CA THR A 416 -2.98 24.35 -15.41
C THR A 416 -3.35 25.19 -14.19
N ASN A 417 -2.87 24.86 -12.99
CA ASN A 417 -3.22 25.52 -11.71
C ASN A 417 -4.73 25.54 -11.48
N ASP A 418 -5.33 24.36 -11.43
CA ASP A 418 -6.77 24.10 -11.15
C ASP A 418 -7.74 24.67 -12.21
N GLN A 419 -7.24 24.96 -13.41
CA GLN A 419 -8.08 25.30 -14.55
C GLN A 419 -8.35 24.05 -15.42
N GLU A 420 -9.29 24.19 -16.37
CA GLU A 420 -9.55 23.16 -17.37
C GLU A 420 -8.25 22.80 -18.13
N TYR A 421 -7.98 21.52 -18.26
CA TYR A 421 -6.73 21.03 -18.88
C TYR A 421 -6.67 21.39 -20.36
N SER A 422 -5.65 22.18 -20.71
CA SER A 422 -5.39 22.66 -22.06
C SER A 422 -3.91 23.07 -22.22
N GLY A 423 -3.52 23.36 -23.46
CA GLY A 423 -2.17 23.84 -23.80
C GLY A 423 -1.14 22.74 -24.00
N ASP A 424 0.08 23.16 -24.31
CA ASP A 424 1.13 22.29 -24.86
C ASP A 424 1.51 21.11 -23.93
N LYS A 425 1.53 21.32 -22.62
CA LYS A 425 1.84 20.25 -21.66
C LYS A 425 0.73 19.21 -21.61
N PHE A 426 -0.53 19.64 -21.66
CA PHE A 426 -1.67 18.74 -21.70
C PHE A 426 -1.67 17.90 -22.98
N GLU A 427 -1.54 18.54 -24.14
CA GLU A 427 -1.50 17.86 -25.44
C GLU A 427 -0.33 16.87 -25.51
N TYR A 428 0.83 17.25 -24.96
CA TYR A 428 1.98 16.37 -24.90
C TYR A 428 1.71 15.14 -24.03
N LEU A 429 1.27 15.30 -22.78
CA LEU A 429 1.02 14.19 -21.84
C LEU A 429 -0.07 13.26 -22.38
N LYS A 430 -1.15 13.82 -22.96
CA LYS A 430 -2.20 13.05 -23.63
C LYS A 430 -1.64 12.27 -24.83
N GLY A 431 -0.78 12.90 -25.64
CA GLY A 431 -0.07 12.24 -26.74
C GLY A 431 0.88 11.13 -26.31
N GLN A 432 1.36 11.17 -25.05
CA GLN A 432 2.15 10.10 -24.45
C GLN A 432 1.30 8.98 -23.84
N GLY A 433 -0.04 9.07 -23.90
CA GLY A 433 -0.97 8.07 -23.42
C GLY A 433 -1.37 8.22 -21.95
N TYR A 434 -1.07 9.37 -21.32
CA TYR A 434 -1.62 9.66 -19.99
C TYR A 434 -3.06 10.19 -20.15
N ASN A 435 -4.02 9.35 -19.79
CA ASN A 435 -5.45 9.61 -19.96
C ASN A 435 -6.13 10.02 -18.65
N LEU A 436 -5.53 9.64 -17.52
CA LEU A 436 -6.04 9.91 -16.18
C LEU A 436 -4.98 10.63 -15.36
N SER A 437 -5.40 11.59 -14.54
CA SER A 437 -4.52 12.28 -13.61
C SER A 437 -5.14 12.38 -12.22
N LEU A 438 -4.27 12.38 -11.22
CA LEU A 438 -4.60 12.68 -9.82
C LEU A 438 -3.70 13.81 -9.34
N ILE A 439 -4.23 14.60 -8.42
CA ILE A 439 -3.49 15.65 -7.72
C ILE A 439 -3.80 15.55 -6.22
N HIS A 440 -2.79 15.72 -5.40
CA HIS A 440 -2.94 15.79 -3.95
C HIS A 440 -3.08 17.24 -3.53
N ILE A 441 -4.19 17.60 -2.92
CA ILE A 441 -4.49 18.96 -2.45
C ILE A 441 -4.41 19.01 -0.93
#